data_45591952b91b04946e95c769b96406f7
#
_entry.id   45591952b91b04946e95c769b96406f7
#
_cell.length_a   1.000
_cell.length_b   1.000
_cell.length_c   1.000
_cell.angle_alpha   90.00
_cell.angle_beta   90.00
_cell.angle_gamma   90.00
#
_symmetry.space_group_name_H-M   'P 1'
#
loop_
_entity.id
_entity.type
_entity.pdbx_description
1 polymer ?
#
loop_
_entity_poly.entity_id
_entity_poly.type
_entity_poly.pdbx_seq_one_letter_code
_entity_poly.pdbx_strand_id
1 'polypeptide(L)'
;MRRIFPILLATLTLVGCSSLPSSLRDEIAKENDKLEQARKDVARAETTIKDSLAKVPDLFNGTAVATEWPARLAVAKSKLDKAEATRKTIEQASKASGREAVTRIEGLVAEQHSNRQAALDESATVVGEANRWLDFQRNLPFHLAKMTEAHQKLAGADVAPVAQIVERAERDWPAKKNDLDSRLNALRSAPERAETQWAATEESRAAAAAGKATGPQIAALITADNALNEAVVAGTTRTEELKALSGQLYDSWDKILEDLEVTESGQDRIYRQKLKTVKTHFVDVPTKKTEVSSDTRWVDVPATAYRSVENNLGMAIAHKQEGLYDSEATTVAQPAGYSYMAPPGQSNHYGYWSAGPAGGSMWTWLPQYLIMRELLGGRNYQPIYVNEYNGYQTALRSGKSWYGNETPQAAPKYGTRGTFTKQSYAGSRYVQSGGYKDSSFSSRQSGSGGSGGATTSAPNRSRDPQASPDTGGRRFGKSDDTPEAGRRFGAPGNADRRASPSAPPSGMRFGNPGSSRPSRPSGGRTFGRRR
;
A
#
# COMPACT_ATOMS: atom_id res chain seq x y z
N MET A 1 23.19 -58.92 20.86
CA MET A 1 23.46 -57.84 21.80
C MET A 1 23.57 -56.53 21.00
N ARG A 2 22.47 -55.81 20.92
CA ARG A 2 22.42 -54.48 20.23
C ARG A 2 22.63 -53.41 21.28
N ARG A 3 23.70 -52.66 21.17
CA ARG A 3 23.99 -51.50 22.03
C ARG A 3 23.32 -50.29 21.40
N ILE A 4 22.25 -49.80 22.06
CA ILE A 4 21.58 -48.52 21.76
C ILE A 4 22.42 -47.43 22.46
N PHE A 5 23.02 -46.53 21.67
CA PHE A 5 23.59 -45.28 22.17
C PHE A 5 22.45 -44.22 22.21
N PRO A 6 22.21 -43.62 23.38
CA PRO A 6 21.34 -42.44 23.41
C PRO A 6 22.16 -41.23 22.94
N ILE A 7 21.68 -40.60 21.85
CA ILE A 7 22.13 -39.26 21.45
C ILE A 7 21.57 -38.28 22.48
N LEU A 8 22.42 -37.83 23.35
CA LEU A 8 22.15 -36.78 24.32
C LEU A 8 22.07 -35.46 23.52
N LEU A 9 20.85 -35.00 23.22
CA LEU A 9 20.62 -33.66 22.66
C LEU A 9 20.94 -32.64 23.77
N ALA A 10 22.17 -32.14 23.78
CA ALA A 10 22.57 -31.06 24.68
C ALA A 10 21.86 -29.76 24.19
N THR A 11 20.72 -29.47 24.77
CA THR A 11 20.13 -28.14 24.71
C THR A 11 21.04 -27.22 25.52
N LEU A 12 21.93 -26.53 24.80
CA LEU A 12 22.74 -25.47 25.36
C LEU A 12 21.81 -24.28 25.64
N THR A 13 21.26 -24.25 26.85
CA THR A 13 20.59 -23.05 27.38
C THR A 13 21.66 -22.00 27.64
N LEU A 14 21.94 -21.17 26.65
CA LEU A 14 22.66 -19.92 26.81
C LEU A 14 21.79 -18.95 27.64
N VAL A 15 21.91 -19.08 28.97
CA VAL A 15 21.54 -18.03 29.91
C VAL A 15 22.61 -16.92 29.82
N GLY A 16 22.62 -16.18 28.73
CA GLY A 16 23.31 -14.90 28.64
C GLY A 16 22.28 -13.82 28.90
N CYS A 17 22.56 -12.88 29.81
CA CYS A 17 21.79 -11.65 30.00
C CYS A 17 21.80 -10.84 28.69
N SER A 18 21.02 -11.25 27.71
CA SER A 18 20.81 -10.50 26.47
C SER A 18 19.87 -9.36 26.77
N SER A 19 20.33 -8.14 26.60
CA SER A 19 19.56 -6.90 26.77
C SER A 19 18.50 -6.67 25.68
N LEU A 20 18.27 -7.65 24.82
CA LEU A 20 17.26 -7.55 23.76
C LEU A 20 15.83 -7.66 24.32
N PRO A 21 14.88 -6.85 23.82
CA PRO A 21 13.46 -6.99 24.14
C PRO A 21 12.97 -8.43 23.92
N SER A 22 12.09 -8.93 24.80
CA SER A 22 11.53 -10.29 24.67
C SER A 22 10.80 -10.48 23.34
N SER A 23 10.05 -9.47 22.88
CA SER A 23 9.36 -9.48 21.59
C SER A 23 10.29 -9.70 20.41
N LEU A 24 11.47 -9.05 20.41
CA LEU A 24 12.45 -9.21 19.34
C LEU A 24 13.12 -10.60 19.37
N ARG A 25 13.35 -11.15 20.57
CA ARG A 25 13.87 -12.53 20.71
C ARG A 25 12.87 -13.56 20.16
N ASP A 26 11.58 -13.38 20.46
CA ASP A 26 10.53 -14.25 19.98
C ASP A 26 10.36 -14.13 18.45
N GLU A 27 10.54 -12.94 17.90
CA GLU A 27 10.53 -12.70 16.45
C GLU A 27 11.70 -13.39 15.75
N ILE A 28 12.92 -13.28 16.29
CA ILE A 28 14.11 -13.97 15.78
C ILE A 28 13.89 -15.49 15.79
N ALA A 29 13.39 -16.05 16.89
CA ALA A 29 13.13 -17.49 17.00
C ALA A 29 12.12 -17.95 15.94
N LYS A 30 10.99 -17.25 15.81
CA LYS A 30 9.98 -17.56 14.81
C LYS A 30 10.51 -17.46 13.38
N GLU A 31 11.35 -16.47 13.08
CA GLU A 31 11.89 -16.31 11.73
C GLU A 31 12.93 -17.41 11.41
N ASN A 32 13.71 -17.84 12.41
CA ASN A 32 14.61 -18.98 12.26
C ASN A 32 13.86 -20.30 11.98
N ASP A 33 12.77 -20.57 12.70
CA ASP A 33 11.92 -21.75 12.46
C ASP A 33 11.33 -21.73 11.03
N LYS A 34 10.87 -20.55 10.59
CA LYS A 34 10.37 -20.37 9.22
C LYS A 34 11.46 -20.57 8.17
N LEU A 35 12.70 -20.17 8.45
CA LEU A 35 13.83 -20.37 7.53
C LEU A 35 14.13 -21.85 7.36
N GLU A 36 14.13 -22.62 8.44
CA GLU A 36 14.30 -24.07 8.38
C GLU A 36 13.16 -24.77 7.61
N GLN A 37 11.93 -24.30 7.80
CA GLN A 37 10.80 -24.82 7.03
C GLN A 37 10.93 -24.46 5.54
N ALA A 38 11.31 -23.22 5.21
CA ALA A 38 11.51 -22.77 3.83
C ALA A 38 12.58 -23.59 3.10
N ARG A 39 13.65 -24.00 3.77
CA ARG A 39 14.66 -24.90 3.20
C ARG A 39 14.07 -26.26 2.78
N LYS A 40 13.22 -26.83 3.64
CA LYS A 40 12.53 -28.09 3.32
C LYS A 40 11.57 -27.92 2.15
N ASP A 41 10.88 -26.79 2.08
CA ASP A 41 9.90 -26.53 1.02
C ASP A 41 10.59 -26.30 -0.34
N VAL A 42 11.70 -25.55 -0.39
CA VAL A 42 12.49 -25.36 -1.61
C VAL A 42 13.14 -26.69 -2.04
N ALA A 43 13.67 -27.50 -1.13
CA ALA A 43 14.21 -28.82 -1.44
C ALA A 43 13.13 -29.77 -2.00
N ARG A 44 11.91 -29.69 -1.47
CA ARG A 44 10.75 -30.44 -1.99
C ARG A 44 10.37 -29.96 -3.39
N ALA A 45 10.42 -28.64 -3.66
CA ALA A 45 10.20 -28.09 -4.98
C ALA A 45 11.26 -28.58 -5.97
N GLU A 46 12.55 -28.60 -5.61
CA GLU A 46 13.63 -29.17 -6.45
C GLU A 46 13.34 -30.63 -6.82
N THR A 47 12.93 -31.44 -5.83
CA THR A 47 12.59 -32.86 -6.07
C THR A 47 11.38 -32.98 -7.00
N THR A 48 10.33 -32.19 -6.77
CA THR A 48 9.12 -32.18 -7.59
C THR A 48 9.43 -31.83 -9.05
N ILE A 49 10.26 -30.82 -9.29
CA ILE A 49 10.66 -30.41 -10.65
C ILE A 49 11.50 -31.49 -11.33
N LYS A 50 12.50 -32.04 -10.62
CA LYS A 50 13.33 -33.13 -11.13
C LYS A 50 12.48 -34.34 -11.52
N ASP A 51 11.54 -34.73 -10.67
CA ASP A 51 10.62 -35.83 -10.93
C ASP A 51 9.69 -35.55 -12.11
N SER A 52 9.18 -34.33 -12.24
CA SER A 52 8.32 -33.94 -13.35
C SER A 52 9.06 -34.02 -14.70
N LEU A 53 10.27 -33.48 -14.76
CA LEU A 53 11.13 -33.54 -15.95
C LEU A 53 11.50 -34.98 -16.33
N ALA A 54 11.72 -35.85 -15.34
CA ALA A 54 12.08 -37.26 -15.57
C ALA A 54 10.89 -38.15 -15.97
N LYS A 55 9.68 -37.87 -15.44
CA LYS A 55 8.49 -38.69 -15.71
C LYS A 55 7.88 -38.48 -17.09
N VAL A 56 8.00 -37.27 -17.64
CA VAL A 56 7.44 -36.92 -18.96
C VAL A 56 8.48 -36.19 -19.81
N PRO A 57 9.59 -36.86 -20.15
CA PRO A 57 10.69 -36.23 -20.85
C PRO A 57 10.29 -35.67 -22.24
N ASP A 58 9.38 -36.33 -22.94
CA ASP A 58 8.91 -35.90 -24.25
C ASP A 58 8.18 -34.54 -24.24
N LEU A 59 7.57 -34.20 -23.11
CA LEU A 59 6.93 -32.89 -22.91
C LEU A 59 7.95 -31.75 -22.78
N PHE A 60 9.07 -32.03 -22.14
CA PHE A 60 10.04 -31.00 -21.75
C PHE A 60 11.28 -30.99 -22.66
N ASN A 61 11.50 -32.07 -23.44
CA ASN A 61 12.64 -32.15 -24.36
C ASN A 61 12.57 -31.07 -25.43
N GLY A 62 13.69 -30.36 -25.63
CA GLY A 62 13.79 -29.26 -26.60
C GLY A 62 13.07 -27.97 -26.16
N THR A 63 12.60 -27.89 -24.91
CA THR A 63 12.00 -26.67 -24.34
C THR A 63 12.97 -25.95 -23.41
N ALA A 64 12.85 -24.62 -23.30
CA ALA A 64 13.67 -23.81 -22.41
C ALA A 64 13.44 -24.14 -20.91
N VAL A 65 12.23 -24.54 -20.55
CA VAL A 65 11.86 -24.79 -19.14
C VAL A 65 12.65 -25.93 -18.50
N ALA A 66 13.15 -26.89 -19.31
CA ALA A 66 13.98 -27.98 -18.82
C ALA A 66 15.28 -27.51 -18.16
N THR A 67 15.80 -26.35 -18.58
CA THR A 67 17.01 -25.72 -18.00
C THR A 67 16.69 -24.53 -17.11
N GLU A 68 15.65 -23.78 -17.44
CA GLU A 68 15.26 -22.57 -16.69
C GLU A 68 14.72 -22.89 -15.29
N TRP A 69 13.86 -23.89 -15.12
CA TRP A 69 13.32 -24.22 -13.81
C TRP A 69 14.37 -24.65 -12.79
N PRO A 70 15.31 -25.57 -13.12
CA PRO A 70 16.42 -25.87 -12.22
C PRO A 70 17.29 -24.65 -11.90
N ALA A 71 17.55 -23.77 -12.87
CA ALA A 71 18.33 -22.55 -12.66
C ALA A 71 17.60 -21.57 -11.71
N ARG A 72 16.31 -21.39 -11.87
CA ARG A 72 15.48 -20.54 -11.00
C ARG A 72 15.42 -21.10 -9.57
N LEU A 73 15.31 -22.41 -9.40
CA LEU A 73 15.38 -23.05 -8.08
C LEU A 73 16.77 -22.91 -7.45
N ALA A 74 17.84 -22.93 -8.23
CA ALA A 74 19.19 -22.63 -7.72
C ALA A 74 19.30 -21.18 -7.21
N VAL A 75 18.66 -20.22 -7.88
CA VAL A 75 18.56 -18.82 -7.39
C VAL A 75 17.76 -18.77 -6.09
N ALA A 76 16.64 -19.48 -6.00
CA ALA A 76 15.84 -19.56 -4.75
C ALA A 76 16.69 -20.10 -3.58
N LYS A 77 17.48 -21.15 -3.83
CA LYS A 77 18.40 -21.71 -2.84
C LYS A 77 19.49 -20.72 -2.43
N SER A 78 20.08 -19.99 -3.36
CA SER A 78 21.04 -18.92 -3.06
C SER A 78 20.47 -17.82 -2.17
N LYS A 79 19.18 -17.48 -2.33
CA LYS A 79 18.49 -16.54 -1.42
C LYS A 79 18.34 -17.12 -0.01
N LEU A 80 18.05 -18.42 0.13
CA LEU A 80 18.04 -19.08 1.45
C LEU A 80 19.43 -19.11 2.10
N ASP A 81 20.48 -19.30 1.31
CA ASP A 81 21.85 -19.24 1.83
C ASP A 81 22.20 -17.83 2.33
N LYS A 82 21.74 -16.78 1.65
CA LYS A 82 21.83 -15.40 2.15
C LYS A 82 21.04 -15.20 3.44
N ALA A 83 19.81 -15.69 3.51
CA ALA A 83 19.01 -15.62 4.74
C ALA A 83 19.71 -16.32 5.92
N GLU A 84 20.38 -17.45 5.67
CA GLU A 84 21.16 -18.17 6.68
C GLU A 84 22.42 -17.38 7.11
N ALA A 85 23.09 -16.72 6.17
CA ALA A 85 24.22 -15.84 6.50
C ALA A 85 23.75 -14.67 7.37
N THR A 86 22.58 -14.09 7.06
CA THR A 86 21.97 -13.03 7.86
C THR A 86 21.58 -13.55 9.26
N ARG A 87 21.06 -14.77 9.39
CA ARG A 87 20.80 -15.43 10.68
C ARG A 87 22.05 -15.49 11.57
N LYS A 88 23.18 -15.92 11.00
CA LYS A 88 24.47 -15.96 11.71
C LYS A 88 24.94 -14.56 12.15
N THR A 89 24.68 -13.55 11.32
CA THR A 89 24.97 -12.16 11.65
C THR A 89 24.09 -11.66 12.80
N ILE A 90 22.80 -12.04 12.83
CA ILE A 90 21.87 -11.74 13.93
C ILE A 90 22.37 -12.38 15.23
N GLU A 91 22.79 -13.64 15.21
CA GLU A 91 23.35 -14.34 16.39
C GLU A 91 24.60 -13.61 16.96
N GLN A 92 25.45 -13.09 16.09
CA GLN A 92 26.62 -12.31 16.51
C GLN A 92 26.22 -10.94 17.06
N ALA A 93 25.31 -10.23 16.36
CA ALA A 93 24.81 -8.92 16.77
C ALA A 93 24.04 -8.96 18.09
N SER A 94 23.38 -10.09 18.40
CA SER A 94 22.61 -10.29 19.63
C SER A 94 23.48 -10.32 20.92
N LYS A 95 24.81 -10.37 20.78
CA LYS A 95 25.75 -10.25 21.89
C LYS A 95 25.99 -8.80 22.30
N ALA A 96 25.66 -7.84 21.45
CA ALA A 96 25.72 -6.41 21.73
C ALA A 96 24.46 -5.92 22.44
N SER A 97 24.61 -4.83 23.23
CA SER A 97 23.51 -4.22 23.97
C SER A 97 23.29 -2.76 23.53
N GLY A 98 22.08 -2.24 23.75
CA GLY A 98 21.74 -0.86 23.48
C GLY A 98 20.79 -0.67 22.29
N ARG A 99 20.25 0.53 22.15
CA ARG A 99 19.22 0.87 21.16
C ARG A 99 19.70 0.68 19.70
N GLU A 100 20.96 1.00 19.43
CA GLU A 100 21.55 0.84 18.10
C GLU A 100 21.65 -0.64 17.70
N ALA A 101 22.02 -1.51 18.65
CA ALA A 101 22.05 -2.95 18.41
C ALA A 101 20.65 -3.49 18.11
N VAL A 102 19.61 -3.06 18.83
CA VAL A 102 18.21 -3.44 18.58
C VAL A 102 17.79 -3.03 17.17
N THR A 103 17.97 -1.76 16.78
CA THR A 103 17.59 -1.28 15.43
C THR A 103 18.34 -2.03 14.32
N ARG A 104 19.62 -2.33 14.54
CA ARG A 104 20.42 -3.13 13.59
C ARG A 104 19.86 -4.54 13.44
N ILE A 105 19.51 -5.19 14.54
CA ILE A 105 18.94 -6.55 14.53
C ILE A 105 17.57 -6.57 13.87
N GLU A 106 16.69 -5.60 14.15
CA GLU A 106 15.40 -5.45 13.46
C GLU A 106 15.59 -5.37 11.92
N GLY A 107 16.57 -4.59 11.46
CA GLY A 107 16.91 -4.51 10.04
C GLY A 107 17.40 -5.85 9.46
N LEU A 108 18.23 -6.60 10.19
CA LEU A 108 18.71 -7.91 9.77
C LEU A 108 17.58 -8.95 9.74
N VAL A 109 16.68 -8.94 10.72
CA VAL A 109 15.49 -9.83 10.73
C VAL A 109 14.60 -9.55 9.51
N ALA A 110 14.38 -8.27 9.17
CA ALA A 110 13.65 -7.89 7.97
C ALA A 110 14.35 -8.37 6.67
N GLU A 111 15.68 -8.30 6.61
CA GLU A 111 16.47 -8.81 5.48
C GLU A 111 16.38 -10.34 5.37
N GLN A 112 16.51 -11.06 6.49
CA GLN A 112 16.33 -12.52 6.55
C GLN A 112 14.95 -12.92 6.04
N HIS A 113 13.89 -12.26 6.54
CA HIS A 113 12.52 -12.45 6.10
C HIS A 113 12.37 -12.24 4.59
N SER A 114 12.88 -11.13 4.05
CA SER A 114 12.80 -10.78 2.63
C SER A 114 13.46 -11.85 1.75
N ASN A 115 14.67 -12.29 2.08
CA ASN A 115 15.38 -13.31 1.32
C ASN A 115 14.66 -14.65 1.38
N ARG A 116 14.16 -15.06 2.55
CA ARG A 116 13.37 -16.29 2.73
C ARG A 116 12.10 -16.25 1.91
N GLN A 117 11.32 -15.16 2.00
CA GLN A 117 10.07 -15.03 1.27
C GLN A 117 10.29 -15.06 -0.24
N ALA A 118 11.30 -14.32 -0.74
CA ALA A 118 11.62 -14.33 -2.15
C ALA A 118 12.06 -15.70 -2.69
N ALA A 119 12.66 -16.55 -1.84
CA ALA A 119 12.98 -17.93 -2.22
C ALA A 119 11.73 -18.82 -2.30
N LEU A 120 10.81 -18.68 -1.35
CA LEU A 120 9.55 -19.40 -1.34
C LEU A 120 8.66 -19.02 -2.53
N ASP A 121 8.53 -17.73 -2.81
CA ASP A 121 7.73 -17.22 -3.93
C ASP A 121 8.27 -17.73 -5.27
N GLU A 122 9.59 -17.72 -5.47
CA GLU A 122 10.22 -18.24 -6.67
C GLU A 122 9.99 -19.76 -6.83
N SER A 123 10.21 -20.54 -5.77
CA SER A 123 10.01 -21.98 -5.80
C SER A 123 8.55 -22.37 -6.04
N ALA A 124 7.61 -21.67 -5.41
CA ALA A 124 6.19 -21.88 -5.62
C ALA A 124 5.77 -21.56 -7.07
N THR A 125 6.32 -20.48 -7.64
CA THR A 125 6.09 -20.10 -9.03
C THR A 125 6.55 -21.20 -9.99
N VAL A 126 7.77 -21.71 -9.82
CA VAL A 126 8.31 -22.78 -10.68
C VAL A 126 7.47 -24.06 -10.58
N VAL A 127 7.07 -24.47 -9.37
CA VAL A 127 6.20 -25.65 -9.20
C VAL A 127 4.82 -25.43 -9.83
N GLY A 128 4.25 -24.23 -9.68
CA GLY A 128 2.99 -23.86 -10.31
C GLY A 128 3.06 -23.92 -11.85
N GLU A 129 4.14 -23.43 -12.46
CA GLU A 129 4.39 -23.53 -13.89
C GLU A 129 4.48 -25.00 -14.35
N ALA A 130 5.24 -25.83 -13.63
CA ALA A 130 5.37 -27.25 -13.98
C ALA A 130 4.03 -28.00 -13.90
N ASN A 131 3.25 -27.75 -12.85
CA ASN A 131 1.92 -28.32 -12.71
C ASN A 131 0.98 -27.88 -13.83
N ARG A 132 1.07 -26.63 -14.27
CA ARG A 132 0.32 -26.11 -15.41
C ARG A 132 0.69 -26.80 -16.71
N TRP A 133 1.96 -27.05 -16.97
CA TRP A 133 2.41 -27.79 -18.15
C TRP A 133 1.86 -29.21 -18.18
N LEU A 134 1.93 -29.92 -17.05
CA LEU A 134 1.39 -31.27 -16.91
C LEU A 134 -0.12 -31.30 -17.08
N ASP A 135 -0.83 -30.30 -16.52
CA ASP A 135 -2.28 -30.16 -16.68
C ASP A 135 -2.65 -29.88 -18.13
N PHE A 136 -1.93 -28.94 -18.76
CA PHE A 136 -2.16 -28.57 -20.16
C PHE A 136 -2.01 -29.78 -21.10
N GLN A 137 -0.96 -30.59 -20.90
CA GLN A 137 -0.78 -31.81 -21.68
C GLN A 137 -1.90 -32.83 -21.43
N ARG A 138 -2.25 -33.04 -20.16
CA ARG A 138 -3.28 -34.01 -19.76
C ARG A 138 -4.67 -33.66 -20.28
N ASN A 139 -5.00 -32.38 -20.27
CA ASN A 139 -6.30 -31.85 -20.61
C ASN A 139 -6.29 -31.04 -21.91
N LEU A 140 -5.44 -31.42 -22.87
CA LEU A 140 -5.17 -30.67 -24.11
C LEU A 140 -6.44 -30.28 -24.89
N PRO A 141 -7.45 -31.17 -25.12
CA PRO A 141 -8.66 -30.79 -25.84
C PRO A 141 -9.46 -29.69 -25.13
N PHE A 142 -9.50 -29.69 -23.80
CA PHE A 142 -10.14 -28.67 -22.99
C PHE A 142 -9.44 -27.31 -23.15
N HIS A 143 -8.11 -27.29 -23.06
CA HIS A 143 -7.33 -26.05 -23.24
C HIS A 143 -7.47 -25.49 -24.65
N LEU A 144 -7.45 -26.32 -25.70
CA LEU A 144 -7.69 -25.86 -27.08
C LEU A 144 -9.08 -25.22 -27.27
N ALA A 145 -10.12 -25.81 -26.65
CA ALA A 145 -11.46 -25.24 -26.69
C ALA A 145 -11.51 -23.87 -25.97
N LYS A 146 -10.88 -23.77 -24.79
CA LYS A 146 -10.76 -22.50 -24.04
C LYS A 146 -9.99 -21.43 -24.77
N MET A 147 -8.89 -21.78 -25.40
CA MET A 147 -8.13 -20.86 -26.26
C MET A 147 -8.97 -20.31 -27.41
N THR A 148 -9.76 -21.19 -28.06
CA THR A 148 -10.68 -20.78 -29.14
C THR A 148 -11.76 -19.84 -28.63
N GLU A 149 -12.38 -20.14 -27.48
CA GLU A 149 -13.36 -19.26 -26.82
C GLU A 149 -12.75 -17.88 -26.47
N ALA A 150 -11.54 -17.87 -25.92
CA ALA A 150 -10.82 -16.65 -25.58
C ALA A 150 -10.52 -15.81 -26.82
N HIS A 151 -10.05 -16.44 -27.90
CA HIS A 151 -9.77 -15.76 -29.17
C HIS A 151 -11.05 -15.13 -29.77
N GLN A 152 -12.18 -15.84 -29.73
CA GLN A 152 -13.46 -15.30 -30.19
C GLN A 152 -13.93 -14.08 -29.37
N LYS A 153 -13.67 -14.07 -28.07
CA LYS A 153 -13.99 -12.92 -27.20
C LYS A 153 -13.15 -11.68 -27.50
N LEU A 154 -11.93 -11.84 -28.01
CA LEU A 154 -11.08 -10.71 -28.37
C LEU A 154 -11.62 -9.88 -29.54
N ALA A 155 -12.33 -10.50 -30.47
CA ALA A 155 -12.93 -9.81 -31.61
C ALA A 155 -13.94 -8.72 -31.21
N GLY A 156 -14.47 -8.75 -29.97
CA GLY A 156 -15.42 -7.77 -29.43
C GLY A 156 -14.82 -6.82 -28.38
N ALA A 157 -13.54 -6.88 -28.09
CA ALA A 157 -12.91 -6.05 -27.05
C ALA A 157 -12.64 -4.63 -27.58
N ASP A 158 -13.45 -3.65 -27.15
CA ASP A 158 -13.26 -2.24 -27.50
C ASP A 158 -12.62 -1.46 -26.33
N VAL A 159 -11.39 -0.98 -26.52
CA VAL A 159 -10.67 -0.13 -25.56
C VAL A 159 -10.84 1.38 -25.84
N ALA A 160 -11.55 1.77 -26.90
CA ALA A 160 -11.70 3.18 -27.26
C ALA A 160 -12.43 4.00 -26.17
N PRO A 161 -13.50 3.51 -25.52
CA PRO A 161 -14.16 4.27 -24.46
C PRO A 161 -13.26 4.58 -23.26
N VAL A 162 -12.43 3.62 -22.82
CA VAL A 162 -11.52 3.86 -21.71
C VAL A 162 -10.37 4.78 -22.12
N ALA A 163 -9.91 4.71 -23.37
CA ALA A 163 -8.88 5.60 -23.89
C ALA A 163 -9.31 7.07 -23.80
N GLN A 164 -10.55 7.40 -24.17
CA GLN A 164 -11.10 8.77 -24.05
C GLN A 164 -11.14 9.26 -22.60
N ILE A 165 -11.50 8.37 -21.65
CA ILE A 165 -11.49 8.69 -20.22
C ILE A 165 -10.06 8.98 -19.74
N VAL A 166 -9.10 8.16 -20.15
CA VAL A 166 -7.69 8.31 -19.79
C VAL A 166 -7.11 9.60 -20.38
N GLU A 167 -7.33 9.87 -21.67
CA GLU A 167 -6.87 11.10 -22.34
C GLU A 167 -7.44 12.37 -21.70
N ARG A 168 -8.69 12.31 -21.23
CA ARG A 168 -9.24 13.40 -20.42
C ARG A 168 -8.51 13.54 -19.10
N ALA A 169 -8.33 12.44 -18.37
CA ALA A 169 -7.65 12.44 -17.08
C ALA A 169 -6.20 12.92 -17.18
N GLU A 170 -5.48 12.61 -18.26
CA GLU A 170 -4.12 13.10 -18.53
C GLU A 170 -4.05 14.60 -18.77
N ARG A 171 -5.03 15.15 -19.49
CA ARG A 171 -5.11 16.61 -19.69
C ARG A 171 -5.41 17.33 -18.39
N ASP A 172 -6.32 16.80 -17.60
CA ASP A 172 -6.77 17.41 -16.35
C ASP A 172 -5.73 17.25 -15.23
N TRP A 173 -4.97 16.14 -15.24
CA TRP A 173 -3.97 15.77 -14.23
C TRP A 173 -2.63 15.36 -14.85
N PRO A 174 -1.84 16.30 -15.38
CA PRO A 174 -0.60 16.01 -16.13
C PRO A 174 0.44 15.22 -15.32
N ALA A 175 0.43 15.36 -13.98
CA ALA A 175 1.33 14.60 -13.10
C ALA A 175 1.09 13.07 -13.15
N LYS A 176 -0.10 12.62 -13.60
CA LYS A 176 -0.47 11.20 -13.73
C LYS A 176 -0.32 10.66 -15.14
N LYS A 177 0.03 11.50 -16.11
CA LYS A 177 0.11 11.13 -17.52
C LYS A 177 0.93 9.86 -17.76
N ASN A 178 2.16 9.81 -17.28
CA ASN A 178 3.05 8.66 -17.54
C ASN A 178 2.51 7.34 -16.97
N ASP A 179 1.87 7.37 -15.80
CA ASP A 179 1.26 6.18 -15.21
C ASP A 179 0.03 5.73 -16.00
N LEU A 180 -0.84 6.67 -16.36
CA LEU A 180 -2.04 6.41 -17.16
C LEU A 180 -1.69 5.92 -18.57
N ASP A 181 -0.75 6.58 -19.27
CA ASP A 181 -0.23 6.14 -20.57
C ASP A 181 0.31 4.71 -20.51
N SER A 182 1.11 4.39 -19.49
CA SER A 182 1.68 3.05 -19.32
C SER A 182 0.59 1.98 -19.20
N ARG A 183 -0.45 2.25 -18.40
CA ARG A 183 -1.59 1.34 -18.21
C ARG A 183 -2.44 1.18 -19.47
N LEU A 184 -2.72 2.29 -20.16
CA LEU A 184 -3.47 2.28 -21.40
C LEU A 184 -2.73 1.52 -22.51
N ASN A 185 -1.42 1.73 -22.64
CA ASN A 185 -0.59 1.01 -23.59
C ASN A 185 -0.53 -0.49 -23.31
N ALA A 186 -0.50 -0.88 -22.03
CA ALA A 186 -0.60 -2.29 -21.64
C ALA A 186 -1.95 -2.91 -22.07
N LEU A 187 -3.05 -2.15 -21.96
CA LEU A 187 -4.37 -2.59 -22.46
C LEU A 187 -4.40 -2.74 -23.98
N ARG A 188 -3.87 -1.77 -24.71
CA ARG A 188 -3.85 -1.78 -26.19
C ARG A 188 -2.97 -2.89 -26.77
N SER A 189 -1.82 -3.14 -26.15
CA SER A 189 -0.85 -4.14 -26.63
C SER A 189 -1.24 -5.60 -26.31
N ALA A 190 -2.12 -5.84 -25.36
CA ALA A 190 -2.49 -7.20 -24.99
C ALA A 190 -3.26 -7.96 -26.09
N PRO A 191 -4.29 -7.39 -26.74
CA PRO A 191 -4.96 -8.02 -27.87
C PRO A 191 -4.03 -8.28 -29.07
N GLU A 192 -3.15 -7.33 -29.41
CA GLU A 192 -2.21 -7.47 -30.52
C GLU A 192 -1.22 -8.61 -30.28
N ARG A 193 -0.70 -8.72 -29.05
CA ARG A 193 0.17 -9.85 -28.67
C ARG A 193 -0.57 -11.18 -28.73
N ALA A 194 -1.81 -11.20 -28.24
CA ALA A 194 -2.63 -12.41 -28.25
C ALA A 194 -2.90 -12.90 -29.68
N GLU A 195 -3.24 -11.99 -30.59
CA GLU A 195 -3.49 -12.32 -32.00
C GLU A 195 -2.21 -12.84 -32.67
N THR A 196 -1.07 -12.18 -32.44
CA THR A 196 0.23 -12.62 -32.94
C THR A 196 0.56 -14.05 -32.49
N GLN A 197 0.36 -14.33 -31.19
CA GLN A 197 0.62 -15.65 -30.61
C GLN A 197 -0.39 -16.70 -31.11
N TRP A 198 -1.66 -16.33 -31.25
CA TRP A 198 -2.67 -17.20 -31.81
C TRP A 198 -2.35 -17.62 -33.24
N ALA A 199 -2.03 -16.67 -34.13
CA ALA A 199 -1.64 -16.94 -35.51
C ALA A 199 -0.40 -17.85 -35.60
N ALA A 200 0.62 -17.60 -34.76
CA ALA A 200 1.85 -18.39 -34.72
C ALA A 200 1.64 -19.85 -34.24
N THR A 201 0.48 -20.17 -33.64
CA THR A 201 0.21 -21.54 -33.13
C THR A 201 -0.70 -22.38 -33.98
N GLU A 202 -1.00 -22.00 -35.22
CA GLU A 202 -1.91 -22.75 -36.09
C GLU A 202 -1.46 -24.21 -36.31
N GLU A 203 -0.21 -24.42 -36.68
CA GLU A 203 0.38 -25.76 -36.85
C GLU A 203 0.38 -26.55 -35.53
N SER A 204 0.75 -25.89 -34.41
CA SER A 204 0.77 -26.53 -33.10
C SER A 204 -0.63 -26.96 -32.65
N ARG A 205 -1.68 -26.15 -32.91
CA ARG A 205 -3.06 -26.50 -32.65
C ARG A 205 -3.54 -27.68 -33.46
N ALA A 206 -3.16 -27.73 -34.76
CA ALA A 206 -3.48 -28.86 -35.60
C ALA A 206 -2.78 -30.15 -35.14
N ALA A 207 -1.50 -30.08 -34.80
CA ALA A 207 -0.75 -31.21 -34.22
C ALA A 207 -1.35 -31.69 -32.89
N ALA A 208 -1.74 -30.75 -32.01
CA ALA A 208 -2.37 -31.06 -30.75
C ALA A 208 -3.76 -31.71 -30.90
N ALA A 209 -4.57 -31.24 -31.84
CA ALA A 209 -5.86 -31.85 -32.16
C ALA A 209 -5.71 -33.29 -32.72
N ALA A 210 -4.60 -33.55 -33.40
CA ALA A 210 -4.25 -34.89 -33.89
C ALA A 210 -3.58 -35.79 -32.83
N GLY A 211 -3.34 -35.30 -31.60
CA GLY A 211 -2.63 -36.01 -30.53
C GLY A 211 -1.12 -36.23 -30.82
N LYS A 212 -0.51 -35.40 -31.66
CA LYS A 212 0.88 -35.50 -32.13
C LYS A 212 1.75 -34.31 -31.74
N ALA A 213 1.27 -33.43 -30.84
CA ALA A 213 2.03 -32.25 -30.45
C ALA A 213 3.30 -32.62 -29.68
N THR A 214 4.42 -32.01 -30.08
CA THR A 214 5.73 -32.13 -29.41
C THR A 214 5.83 -31.16 -28.23
N GLY A 215 6.84 -31.34 -27.37
CA GLY A 215 7.11 -30.44 -26.25
C GLY A 215 7.20 -28.94 -26.65
N PRO A 216 8.02 -28.57 -27.68
CA PRO A 216 8.05 -27.18 -28.17
C PRO A 216 6.70 -26.65 -28.68
N GLN A 217 5.89 -27.51 -29.32
CA GLN A 217 4.54 -27.13 -29.76
C GLN A 217 3.59 -26.89 -28.57
N ILE A 218 3.67 -27.73 -27.52
CA ILE A 218 2.93 -27.50 -26.25
C ILE A 218 3.41 -26.21 -25.60
N ALA A 219 4.71 -25.90 -25.59
CA ALA A 219 5.23 -24.64 -25.09
C ALA A 219 4.63 -23.42 -25.82
N ALA A 220 4.56 -23.49 -27.14
CA ALA A 220 3.94 -22.44 -27.95
C ALA A 220 2.46 -22.27 -27.64
N LEU A 221 1.70 -23.37 -27.45
CA LEU A 221 0.30 -23.34 -27.08
C LEU A 221 0.09 -22.73 -25.69
N ILE A 222 0.91 -23.08 -24.70
CA ILE A 222 0.85 -22.49 -23.35
C ILE A 222 1.13 -20.97 -23.41
N THR A 223 2.09 -20.55 -24.26
CA THR A 223 2.39 -19.13 -24.43
C THR A 223 1.21 -18.38 -25.06
N ALA A 224 0.58 -18.95 -26.08
CA ALA A 224 -0.60 -18.37 -26.71
C ALA A 224 -1.81 -18.35 -25.77
N ASP A 225 -2.06 -19.42 -24.99
CA ASP A 225 -3.11 -19.48 -23.96
C ASP A 225 -2.92 -18.37 -22.92
N ASN A 226 -1.68 -18.13 -22.47
CA ASN A 226 -1.37 -17.04 -21.56
C ASN A 226 -1.71 -15.67 -22.17
N ALA A 227 -1.29 -15.45 -23.42
CA ALA A 227 -1.54 -14.18 -24.11
C ALA A 227 -3.04 -13.93 -24.34
N LEU A 228 -3.79 -14.96 -24.74
CA LEU A 228 -5.24 -14.88 -24.91
C LEU A 228 -5.96 -14.58 -23.60
N ASN A 229 -5.63 -15.28 -22.53
CA ASN A 229 -6.23 -15.06 -21.21
C ASN A 229 -5.88 -13.65 -20.67
N GLU A 230 -4.65 -13.18 -20.85
CA GLU A 230 -4.24 -11.83 -20.50
C GLU A 230 -5.04 -10.78 -21.27
N ALA A 231 -5.23 -10.97 -22.56
CA ALA A 231 -5.98 -10.06 -23.41
C ALA A 231 -7.47 -10.01 -23.05
N VAL A 232 -8.09 -11.14 -22.72
CA VAL A 232 -9.48 -11.19 -22.24
C VAL A 232 -9.59 -10.44 -20.90
N VAL A 233 -8.68 -10.64 -19.95
CA VAL A 233 -8.64 -9.91 -18.67
C VAL A 233 -8.39 -8.41 -18.91
N ALA A 234 -7.52 -8.06 -19.85
CA ALA A 234 -7.29 -6.67 -20.23
C ALA A 234 -8.56 -6.02 -20.77
N GLY A 235 -9.26 -6.66 -21.69
CA GLY A 235 -10.48 -6.14 -22.30
C GLY A 235 -11.69 -6.03 -21.35
N THR A 236 -11.65 -6.68 -20.20
CA THR A 236 -12.73 -6.69 -19.21
C THR A 236 -12.31 -6.04 -17.90
N THR A 237 -11.69 -6.80 -17.02
CA THR A 237 -11.38 -6.38 -15.64
C THR A 237 -10.45 -5.17 -15.59
N ARG A 238 -9.34 -5.19 -16.35
CA ARG A 238 -8.37 -4.08 -16.30
C ARG A 238 -8.89 -2.81 -16.95
N THR A 239 -9.80 -2.92 -17.92
CA THR A 239 -10.48 -1.76 -18.50
C THR A 239 -11.33 -1.06 -17.45
N GLU A 240 -12.13 -1.80 -16.68
CA GLU A 240 -12.95 -1.22 -15.61
C GLU A 240 -12.09 -0.71 -14.44
N GLU A 241 -11.01 -1.41 -14.10
CA GLU A 241 -10.03 -0.93 -13.10
C GLU A 241 -9.40 0.41 -13.51
N LEU A 242 -8.96 0.55 -14.77
CA LEU A 242 -8.36 1.78 -15.27
C LEU A 242 -9.38 2.93 -15.34
N LYS A 243 -10.61 2.65 -15.73
CA LYS A 243 -11.73 3.60 -15.68
C LYS A 243 -12.00 4.08 -14.25
N ALA A 244 -12.11 3.15 -13.30
CA ALA A 244 -12.30 3.46 -11.88
C ALA A 244 -11.12 4.26 -11.32
N LEU A 245 -9.88 3.87 -11.64
CA LEU A 245 -8.66 4.54 -11.22
C LEU A 245 -8.59 5.98 -11.76
N SER A 246 -8.92 6.16 -13.05
CA SER A 246 -9.00 7.50 -13.66
C SER A 246 -10.06 8.36 -12.99
N GLY A 247 -11.20 7.79 -12.61
CA GLY A 247 -12.27 8.48 -11.87
C GLY A 247 -11.84 8.96 -10.49
N GLN A 248 -10.95 8.23 -9.80
CA GLN A 248 -10.45 8.62 -8.48
C GLN A 248 -9.71 9.97 -8.50
N LEU A 249 -9.12 10.37 -9.63
CA LEU A 249 -8.40 11.63 -9.76
C LEU A 249 -9.30 12.85 -9.63
N TYR A 250 -10.59 12.70 -9.95
CA TYR A 250 -11.59 13.76 -9.88
C TYR A 250 -12.21 13.90 -8.49
N ASP A 251 -11.84 13.04 -7.54
CA ASP A 251 -12.37 13.04 -6.19
C ASP A 251 -11.34 13.51 -5.17
N SER A 252 -11.70 14.47 -4.33
CA SER A 252 -11.04 14.68 -3.04
C SER A 252 -11.98 14.27 -1.91
N TRP A 253 -11.44 13.77 -0.80
CA TRP A 253 -12.28 13.36 0.32
C TRP A 253 -11.56 13.39 1.66
N ASP A 254 -12.33 13.68 2.72
CA ASP A 254 -11.95 13.51 4.13
C ASP A 254 -12.81 12.41 4.75
N LYS A 255 -12.19 11.49 5.51
CA LYS A 255 -12.89 10.54 6.39
C LYS A 255 -12.78 11.00 7.83
N ILE A 256 -13.86 11.54 8.37
CA ILE A 256 -13.92 12.11 9.72
C ILE A 256 -14.45 11.04 10.68
N LEU A 257 -13.75 10.85 11.79
CA LEU A 257 -14.16 9.96 12.85
C LEU A 257 -15.22 10.64 13.72
N GLU A 258 -16.49 10.28 13.57
CA GLU A 258 -17.60 10.87 14.33
C GLU A 258 -17.87 10.16 15.66
N ASP A 259 -17.64 8.86 15.74
CA ASP A 259 -17.89 8.07 16.95
C ASP A 259 -17.09 6.76 16.96
N LEU A 260 -16.99 6.19 18.14
CA LEU A 260 -16.35 4.90 18.40
C LEU A 260 -17.25 4.06 19.30
N GLU A 261 -17.35 2.76 19.03
CA GLU A 261 -18.16 1.85 19.82
C GLU A 261 -17.46 0.51 19.99
N VAL A 262 -17.57 -0.08 21.18
CA VAL A 262 -17.24 -1.47 21.44
C VAL A 262 -18.49 -2.15 21.93
N THR A 263 -18.94 -3.16 21.21
CA THR A 263 -20.10 -3.97 21.61
C THR A 263 -19.64 -5.39 21.92
N GLU A 264 -20.24 -5.99 22.94
CA GLU A 264 -20.00 -7.37 23.31
C GLU A 264 -21.05 -8.25 22.63
N SER A 265 -20.60 -9.28 21.92
CA SER A 265 -21.43 -10.29 21.28
C SER A 265 -20.97 -11.67 21.73
N GLY A 266 -21.59 -12.19 22.80
CA GLY A 266 -21.17 -13.43 23.44
C GLY A 266 -19.78 -13.28 24.09
N GLN A 267 -18.80 -14.05 23.64
CA GLN A 267 -17.39 -13.94 24.08
C GLN A 267 -16.54 -12.98 23.24
N ASP A 268 -17.10 -12.49 22.12
CA ASP A 268 -16.37 -11.65 21.17
C ASP A 268 -16.67 -10.17 21.42
N ARG A 269 -15.66 -9.32 21.18
CA ARG A 269 -15.79 -7.87 21.16
C ARG A 269 -15.76 -7.36 19.73
N ILE A 270 -16.81 -6.65 19.32
CA ILE A 270 -16.92 -6.01 18.02
C ILE A 270 -16.54 -4.53 18.19
N TYR A 271 -15.51 -4.12 17.47
CA TYR A 271 -15.00 -2.75 17.45
C TYR A 271 -15.53 -2.03 16.22
N ARG A 272 -16.14 -0.86 16.41
CA ARG A 272 -16.79 -0.11 15.34
C ARG A 272 -16.35 1.34 15.33
N GLN A 273 -16.20 1.88 14.12
CA GLN A 273 -15.94 3.29 13.87
C GLN A 273 -17.10 3.88 13.11
N LYS A 274 -17.61 5.04 13.53
CA LYS A 274 -18.57 5.83 12.77
C LYS A 274 -17.80 6.84 11.94
N LEU A 275 -17.78 6.63 10.65
CA LEU A 275 -17.02 7.43 9.70
C LEU A 275 -17.98 8.29 8.86
N LYS A 276 -17.76 9.60 8.87
CA LYS A 276 -18.36 10.53 7.92
C LYS A 276 -17.34 10.80 6.82
N THR A 277 -17.68 10.42 5.58
CA THR A 277 -16.89 10.77 4.40
C THR A 277 -17.48 12.02 3.77
N VAL A 278 -16.71 13.08 3.68
CA VAL A 278 -17.04 14.28 2.90
C VAL A 278 -16.24 14.21 1.62
N LYS A 279 -16.94 14.21 0.49
CA LYS A 279 -16.35 14.03 -0.84
C LYS A 279 -16.66 15.24 -1.72
N THR A 280 -15.67 15.75 -2.41
CA THR A 280 -15.81 16.73 -3.49
C THR A 280 -15.45 16.05 -4.80
N HIS A 281 -16.38 16.04 -5.75
CA HIS A 281 -16.17 15.53 -7.10
C HIS A 281 -16.04 16.68 -8.09
N PHE A 282 -14.97 16.67 -8.89
CA PHE A 282 -14.73 17.63 -9.96
C PHE A 282 -15.46 17.18 -11.23
N VAL A 283 -16.58 17.82 -11.51
CA VAL A 283 -17.34 17.59 -12.74
C VAL A 283 -16.58 18.15 -13.96
N ASP A 284 -15.92 19.30 -13.75
CA ASP A 284 -15.10 19.95 -14.77
C ASP A 284 -13.92 20.67 -14.11
N VAL A 285 -12.70 20.19 -14.39
CA VAL A 285 -11.47 20.71 -13.77
C VAL A 285 -11.12 22.13 -14.26
N PRO A 286 -11.18 22.44 -15.58
CA PRO A 286 -10.90 23.77 -16.09
C PRO A 286 -11.77 24.87 -15.47
N THR A 287 -13.06 24.66 -15.34
CA THR A 287 -14.00 25.62 -14.75
C THR A 287 -14.14 25.51 -13.24
N LYS A 288 -13.47 24.50 -12.64
CA LYS A 288 -13.54 24.20 -11.19
C LYS A 288 -14.96 23.92 -10.71
N LYS A 289 -15.80 23.36 -11.60
CA LYS A 289 -17.15 22.97 -11.24
C LYS A 289 -17.08 21.68 -10.42
N THR A 290 -17.64 21.73 -9.21
CA THR A 290 -17.60 20.62 -8.25
C THR A 290 -18.96 20.31 -7.67
N GLU A 291 -19.11 19.08 -7.22
CA GLU A 291 -20.24 18.59 -6.42
C GLU A 291 -19.71 18.09 -5.08
N VAL A 292 -20.35 18.49 -3.99
CA VAL A 292 -19.98 18.07 -2.63
C VAL A 292 -21.07 17.14 -2.09
N SER A 293 -20.65 16.02 -1.57
CA SER A 293 -21.52 15.02 -0.94
C SER A 293 -20.95 14.56 0.39
N SER A 294 -21.79 13.98 1.23
CA SER A 294 -21.33 13.32 2.46
C SER A 294 -22.12 12.05 2.72
N ASP A 295 -21.42 11.06 3.25
CA ASP A 295 -21.99 9.79 3.71
C ASP A 295 -21.49 9.50 5.12
N THR A 296 -22.34 8.94 5.97
CA THR A 296 -21.99 8.56 7.33
C THR A 296 -22.40 7.12 7.59
N ARG A 297 -21.43 6.29 8.00
CA ARG A 297 -21.68 4.87 8.27
C ARG A 297 -20.84 4.32 9.42
N TRP A 298 -21.36 3.29 10.05
CA TRP A 298 -20.60 2.45 10.97
C TRP A 298 -19.83 1.40 10.19
N VAL A 299 -18.56 1.18 10.59
CA VAL A 299 -17.67 0.18 9.99
C VAL A 299 -17.10 -0.66 11.11
N ASP A 300 -17.18 -1.98 10.97
CA ASP A 300 -16.51 -2.92 11.86
C ASP A 300 -15.03 -2.95 11.52
N VAL A 301 -14.18 -2.88 12.53
CA VAL A 301 -12.72 -2.79 12.36
C VAL A 301 -11.98 -3.70 13.33
N PRO A 302 -10.76 -4.14 13.03
CA PRO A 302 -9.92 -4.82 13.99
C PRO A 302 -9.62 -3.95 15.22
N ALA A 303 -9.40 -4.57 16.37
CA ALA A 303 -9.08 -3.87 17.63
C ALA A 303 -7.86 -2.93 17.48
N THR A 304 -6.87 -3.30 16.67
CA THR A 304 -5.68 -2.48 16.38
C THR A 304 -6.03 -1.20 15.65
N ALA A 305 -6.90 -1.27 14.62
CA ALA A 305 -7.37 -0.12 13.87
C ALA A 305 -8.27 0.79 14.73
N TYR A 306 -9.08 0.21 15.62
CA TYR A 306 -9.86 0.97 16.59
C TYR A 306 -8.95 1.79 17.53
N ARG A 307 -7.95 1.13 18.15
CA ARG A 307 -7.03 1.78 19.08
C ARG A 307 -6.15 2.85 18.44
N SER A 308 -5.79 2.66 17.18
CA SER A 308 -4.94 3.63 16.46
C SER A 308 -5.61 5.00 16.29
N VAL A 309 -6.94 5.06 16.32
CA VAL A 309 -7.72 6.29 16.10
C VAL A 309 -8.47 6.78 17.34
N GLU A 310 -8.39 6.10 18.48
CA GLU A 310 -9.15 6.45 19.69
C GLU A 310 -8.89 7.89 20.21
N ASN A 311 -7.74 8.47 19.87
CA ASN A 311 -7.39 9.84 20.20
C ASN A 311 -7.86 10.88 19.15
N ASN A 312 -8.49 10.46 18.07
CA ASN A 312 -8.75 11.29 16.88
C ASN A 312 -10.24 11.57 16.65
N LEU A 313 -11.09 11.45 17.69
CA LEU A 313 -12.51 11.78 17.56
C LEU A 313 -12.70 13.21 17.04
N GLY A 314 -13.55 13.39 16.04
CA GLY A 314 -13.81 14.67 15.39
C GLY A 314 -12.73 15.12 14.40
N MET A 315 -11.73 14.29 14.12
CA MET A 315 -10.66 14.56 13.16
C MET A 315 -10.85 13.76 11.87
N ALA A 316 -10.32 14.27 10.77
CA ALA A 316 -10.12 13.49 9.56
C ALA A 316 -8.98 12.49 9.80
N ILE A 317 -9.30 11.20 9.82
CA ILE A 317 -8.33 10.11 10.02
C ILE A 317 -7.73 9.60 8.72
N ALA A 318 -8.30 9.98 7.60
CA ALA A 318 -7.74 9.80 6.28
C ALA A 318 -8.19 10.93 5.36
N HIS A 319 -7.33 11.33 4.46
CA HIS A 319 -7.55 12.42 3.52
C HIS A 319 -6.92 12.11 2.17
N LYS A 320 -7.62 12.46 1.08
CA LYS A 320 -7.10 12.42 -0.29
C LYS A 320 -7.39 13.72 -1.01
N GLN A 321 -6.39 14.30 -1.63
CA GLN A 321 -6.57 15.43 -2.55
C GLN A 321 -6.97 14.96 -3.94
N GLU A 322 -7.58 15.84 -4.72
CA GLU A 322 -7.78 15.66 -6.15
C GLU A 322 -6.45 15.44 -6.87
N GLY A 323 -6.48 14.75 -7.99
CA GLY A 323 -5.28 14.39 -8.75
C GLY A 323 -4.45 13.25 -8.14
N LEU A 324 -4.91 12.64 -7.04
CA LEU A 324 -4.31 11.48 -6.40
C LEU A 324 -5.21 10.26 -6.52
N TYR A 325 -4.61 9.07 -6.52
CA TYR A 325 -5.33 7.81 -6.36
C TYR A 325 -5.70 7.55 -4.90
N ASP A 326 -6.69 6.72 -4.63
CA ASP A 326 -7.09 6.38 -3.26
C ASP A 326 -5.97 5.70 -2.46
N SER A 327 -5.07 4.99 -3.14
CA SER A 327 -3.88 4.38 -2.52
C SER A 327 -2.82 5.40 -2.07
N GLU A 328 -2.90 6.65 -2.52
CA GLU A 328 -2.00 7.75 -2.16
C GLU A 328 -2.58 8.62 -1.04
N ALA A 329 -3.73 8.23 -0.48
CA ALA A 329 -4.37 8.95 0.60
C ALA A 329 -3.47 9.01 1.85
N THR A 330 -3.46 10.16 2.50
CA THR A 330 -2.77 10.38 3.76
C THR A 330 -3.62 9.81 4.91
N THR A 331 -3.00 9.03 5.80
CA THR A 331 -3.64 8.45 6.99
C THR A 331 -3.20 9.12 8.30
N VAL A 332 -2.45 10.20 8.22
CA VAL A 332 -2.10 11.03 9.38
C VAL A 332 -3.35 11.83 9.80
N ALA A 333 -3.82 11.63 11.01
CA ALA A 333 -5.00 12.32 11.50
C ALA A 333 -4.76 13.83 11.60
N GLN A 334 -5.74 14.61 11.11
CA GLN A 334 -5.68 16.06 11.03
C GLN A 334 -7.05 16.67 11.33
N PRO A 335 -7.13 17.94 11.77
CA PRO A 335 -8.42 18.59 11.90
C PRO A 335 -9.15 18.65 10.56
N ALA A 336 -10.44 18.37 10.55
CA ALA A 336 -11.24 18.35 9.35
C ALA A 336 -11.19 19.72 8.63
N GLY A 337 -10.95 19.69 7.32
CA GLY A 337 -10.90 20.89 6.47
C GLY A 337 -9.52 21.54 6.31
N TYR A 338 -8.51 21.20 7.12
CA TYR A 338 -7.20 21.83 7.03
C TYR A 338 -6.45 21.45 5.74
N SER A 339 -6.70 20.28 5.22
CA SER A 339 -6.12 19.77 3.97
C SER A 339 -6.53 20.54 2.71
N TYR A 340 -7.65 21.24 2.76
CA TYR A 340 -8.18 22.02 1.63
C TYR A 340 -7.63 23.47 1.54
N MET A 341 -6.84 23.89 2.52
CA MET A 341 -6.33 25.26 2.57
C MET A 341 -5.02 25.41 1.79
N ALA A 342 -4.88 26.55 1.12
CA ALA A 342 -3.60 26.97 0.55
C ALA A 342 -2.65 27.51 1.63
N PRO A 343 -1.33 27.53 1.38
CA PRO A 343 -0.37 28.23 2.23
C PRO A 343 -0.73 29.71 2.44
N PRO A 344 -0.36 30.32 3.58
CA PRO A 344 -0.60 31.74 3.84
C PRO A 344 -0.09 32.63 2.72
N GLY A 345 -0.91 33.62 2.35
CA GLY A 345 -0.63 34.51 1.22
C GLY A 345 -0.96 33.94 -0.16
N GLN A 346 -1.43 32.69 -0.24
CA GLN A 346 -1.91 32.04 -1.45
C GLN A 346 -3.41 31.77 -1.36
N SER A 347 -4.02 31.53 -2.51
CA SER A 347 -5.39 31.08 -2.65
C SER A 347 -5.46 29.80 -3.49
N ASN A 348 -6.52 29.05 -3.35
CA ASN A 348 -6.84 27.94 -4.24
C ASN A 348 -8.34 27.99 -4.62
N HIS A 349 -8.83 26.95 -5.27
CA HIS A 349 -10.23 26.88 -5.67
C HIS A 349 -11.20 26.67 -4.49
N TYR A 350 -10.73 26.33 -3.28
CA TYR A 350 -11.56 26.21 -2.07
C TYR A 350 -11.69 27.55 -1.33
N GLY A 351 -10.67 28.40 -1.36
CA GLY A 351 -10.70 29.64 -0.59
C GLY A 351 -9.44 30.49 -0.69
N TYR A 352 -9.36 31.48 0.19
CA TYR A 352 -8.27 32.44 0.28
C TYR A 352 -8.10 32.95 1.72
N TRP A 353 -6.96 33.53 2.00
CA TRP A 353 -6.67 34.19 3.28
C TRP A 353 -7.16 35.64 3.27
N SER A 354 -7.97 36.02 4.26
CA SER A 354 -8.49 37.39 4.43
C SER A 354 -8.20 37.91 5.85
N ALA A 355 -8.32 39.22 6.04
CA ALA A 355 -8.20 39.83 7.37
C ALA A 355 -9.29 39.32 8.32
N GLY A 356 -8.90 38.83 9.48
CA GLY A 356 -9.82 38.37 10.51
C GLY A 356 -10.33 39.49 11.42
N PRO A 357 -11.51 39.34 12.06
CA PRO A 357 -12.12 40.37 12.89
C PRO A 357 -11.30 40.70 14.15
N ALA A 358 -10.50 39.78 14.64
CA ALA A 358 -9.64 39.94 15.84
C ALA A 358 -8.19 40.32 15.48
N GLY A 359 -7.93 40.71 14.22
CA GLY A 359 -6.58 40.86 13.67
C GLY A 359 -5.99 39.54 13.20
N GLY A 360 -4.94 39.60 12.39
CA GLY A 360 -4.36 38.41 11.75
C GLY A 360 -5.13 37.98 10.50
N SER A 361 -4.60 36.98 9.79
CA SER A 361 -5.19 36.45 8.58
C SER A 361 -5.89 35.12 8.88
N MET A 362 -7.12 34.96 8.36
CA MET A 362 -7.93 33.76 8.52
C MET A 362 -8.33 33.18 7.18
N TRP A 363 -8.59 31.87 7.13
CA TRP A 363 -9.08 31.19 5.93
C TRP A 363 -10.55 31.51 5.66
N THR A 364 -10.83 31.94 4.44
CA THR A 364 -12.18 32.24 3.96
C THR A 364 -12.53 31.32 2.81
N TRP A 365 -13.59 30.53 2.99
CA TRP A 365 -14.11 29.63 1.96
C TRP A 365 -14.83 30.39 0.86
N LEU A 366 -14.64 29.99 -0.39
CA LEU A 366 -15.44 30.50 -1.51
C LEU A 366 -16.91 30.09 -1.37
N PRO A 367 -17.87 30.87 -1.92
CA PRO A 367 -19.30 30.63 -1.74
C PRO A 367 -19.77 29.21 -2.09
N GLN A 368 -19.24 28.62 -3.16
CA GLN A 368 -19.58 27.26 -3.60
C GLN A 368 -19.09 26.18 -2.63
N TYR A 369 -18.17 26.51 -1.74
CA TYR A 369 -17.62 25.57 -0.72
C TYR A 369 -18.05 25.90 0.71
N LEU A 370 -19.02 26.82 0.89
CA LEU A 370 -19.54 27.10 2.24
C LEU A 370 -20.18 25.89 2.90
N ILE A 371 -20.77 25.00 2.09
CA ILE A 371 -21.30 23.72 2.57
C ILE A 371 -20.22 22.82 3.16
N MET A 372 -19.00 22.88 2.64
CA MET A 372 -17.84 22.14 3.19
C MET A 372 -17.58 22.54 4.65
N ARG A 373 -17.62 23.83 4.95
CA ARG A 373 -17.46 24.36 6.31
C ARG A 373 -18.48 23.72 7.26
N GLU A 374 -19.74 23.61 6.84
CA GLU A 374 -20.81 23.02 7.65
C GLU A 374 -20.66 21.50 7.78
N LEU A 375 -20.29 20.81 6.70
CA LEU A 375 -20.07 19.37 6.69
C LEU A 375 -18.85 18.95 7.52
N LEU A 376 -17.78 19.76 7.51
CA LEU A 376 -16.52 19.47 8.19
C LEU A 376 -16.53 19.88 9.66
N GLY A 377 -17.18 20.97 10.03
CA GLY A 377 -17.14 21.53 11.38
C GLY A 377 -18.52 21.69 12.06
N GLY A 378 -19.62 21.45 11.34
CA GLY A 378 -20.96 21.63 11.85
C GLY A 378 -21.24 23.09 12.30
N ARG A 379 -22.21 23.24 13.19
CA ARG A 379 -22.61 24.57 13.74
C ARG A 379 -21.53 25.26 14.56
N ASN A 380 -20.50 24.51 15.00
CA ASN A 380 -19.43 25.01 15.86
C ASN A 380 -18.14 25.29 15.10
N TYR A 381 -18.20 25.42 13.75
CA TYR A 381 -17.04 25.76 12.96
C TYR A 381 -16.37 27.04 13.47
N GLN A 382 -15.06 26.96 13.72
CA GLN A 382 -14.27 28.11 14.14
C GLN A 382 -13.38 28.60 13.01
N PRO A 383 -13.14 29.92 12.90
CA PRO A 383 -12.19 30.46 11.94
C PRO A 383 -10.80 29.86 12.15
N ILE A 384 -10.13 29.51 11.05
CA ILE A 384 -8.78 28.95 11.07
C ILE A 384 -7.81 30.09 10.76
N TYR A 385 -6.89 30.35 11.68
CA TYR A 385 -5.89 31.40 11.55
C TYR A 385 -4.55 30.85 11.03
N VAL A 386 -3.71 31.76 10.50
CA VAL A 386 -2.39 31.42 9.92
C VAL A 386 -1.48 30.67 10.89
N ASN A 387 -1.47 31.06 12.17
CA ASN A 387 -0.65 30.38 13.19
C ASN A 387 -1.07 28.92 13.39
N GLU A 388 -2.38 28.64 13.40
CA GLU A 388 -2.91 27.28 13.50
C GLU A 388 -2.55 26.45 12.25
N TYR A 389 -2.67 27.03 11.05
CA TYR A 389 -2.28 26.39 9.82
C TYR A 389 -0.77 26.07 9.79
N ASN A 390 0.08 26.98 10.24
CA ASN A 390 1.53 26.76 10.29
C ASN A 390 1.90 25.63 11.29
N GLY A 391 1.23 25.58 12.44
CA GLY A 391 1.37 24.49 13.40
C GLY A 391 0.98 23.14 12.81
N TYR A 392 -0.15 23.09 12.12
CA TYR A 392 -0.61 21.93 11.38
C TYR A 392 0.40 21.46 10.32
N GLN A 393 0.90 22.37 9.47
CA GLN A 393 1.87 22.04 8.44
C GLN A 393 3.18 21.50 9.01
N THR A 394 3.62 22.03 10.14
CA THR A 394 4.83 21.57 10.83
C THR A 394 4.65 20.14 11.35
N ALA A 395 3.51 19.83 11.94
CA ALA A 395 3.18 18.49 12.41
C ALA A 395 3.07 17.49 11.25
N LEU A 396 2.37 17.88 10.18
CA LEU A 396 2.17 17.03 8.99
C LEU A 396 3.50 16.65 8.32
N ARG A 397 4.42 17.61 8.16
CA ARG A 397 5.78 17.35 7.62
C ARG A 397 6.59 16.38 8.50
N SER A 398 6.27 16.32 9.79
CA SER A 398 6.89 15.39 10.74
C SER A 398 6.15 14.05 10.83
N GLY A 399 5.14 13.80 10.00
CA GLY A 399 4.30 12.60 10.05
C GLY A 399 3.47 12.47 11.33
N LYS A 400 3.20 13.59 12.03
CA LYS A 400 2.49 13.60 13.32
C LYS A 400 1.11 14.23 13.17
N SER A 401 0.14 13.69 13.91
CA SER A 401 -1.17 14.31 14.05
C SER A 401 -1.04 15.64 14.80
N TRP A 402 -1.80 16.65 14.34
CA TRP A 402 -1.85 17.95 14.99
C TRP A 402 -3.20 18.16 15.68
N TYR A 403 -3.15 18.40 16.99
CA TYR A 403 -4.33 18.53 17.83
C TYR A 403 -4.69 19.99 18.16
N GLY A 404 -4.08 20.96 17.52
CA GLY A 404 -4.35 22.38 17.74
C GLY A 404 -3.75 22.95 19.02
N ASN A 405 -2.64 22.37 19.51
CA ASN A 405 -1.93 22.91 20.66
C ASN A 405 -1.04 24.06 20.21
N GLU A 406 -1.22 25.26 20.78
CA GLU A 406 -0.34 26.41 20.53
C GLU A 406 1.04 26.22 21.15
N THR A 407 1.09 25.54 22.30
CA THR A 407 2.31 25.11 22.98
C THR A 407 2.17 23.65 23.43
N PRO A 408 3.28 22.95 23.71
CA PRO A 408 3.22 21.55 24.18
C PRO A 408 2.39 21.35 25.47
N GLN A 409 2.22 22.40 26.28
CA GLN A 409 1.48 22.41 27.55
C GLN A 409 0.02 22.87 27.37
N ALA A 410 -0.32 23.48 26.23
CA ALA A 410 -1.67 23.95 25.99
C ALA A 410 -2.64 22.77 25.80
N ALA A 411 -3.88 22.95 26.24
CA ALA A 411 -4.92 21.96 25.99
C ALA A 411 -5.17 21.77 24.50
N PRO A 412 -5.36 20.54 24.02
CA PRO A 412 -5.66 20.31 22.62
C PRO A 412 -7.00 20.93 22.24
N LYS A 413 -7.07 21.48 21.03
CA LYS A 413 -8.31 22.01 20.45
C LYS A 413 -9.12 20.88 19.76
N TYR A 414 -8.43 19.95 19.11
CA TYR A 414 -8.98 18.85 18.31
C TYR A 414 -8.63 17.48 18.90
N GLY A 415 -9.24 16.43 18.34
CA GLY A 415 -9.09 15.05 18.82
C GLY A 415 -9.95 14.78 20.05
N THR A 416 -9.96 13.56 20.56
CA THR A 416 -10.85 13.05 21.61
C THR A 416 -10.86 13.93 22.88
N ARG A 417 -9.74 14.56 23.21
CA ARG A 417 -9.61 15.47 24.35
C ARG A 417 -9.74 16.94 24.01
N GLY A 418 -9.90 17.24 22.73
CA GLY A 418 -9.97 18.61 22.24
C GLY A 418 -11.16 19.37 22.80
N THR A 419 -10.94 20.65 23.13
CA THR A 419 -12.01 21.54 23.64
C THR A 419 -13.15 21.68 22.62
N PHE A 420 -12.82 21.82 21.33
CA PHE A 420 -13.78 21.83 20.24
C PHE A 420 -14.53 20.49 20.12
N THR A 421 -13.80 19.38 20.18
CA THR A 421 -14.39 18.04 20.07
C THR A 421 -15.35 17.75 21.21
N LYS A 422 -15.01 18.11 22.43
CA LYS A 422 -15.90 17.95 23.58
C LYS A 422 -17.22 18.70 23.40
N GLN A 423 -17.19 19.88 22.79
CA GLN A 423 -18.38 20.67 22.53
C GLN A 423 -19.21 20.10 21.37
N SER A 424 -18.56 19.67 20.26
CA SER A 424 -19.23 19.23 19.05
C SER A 424 -19.68 17.77 19.08
N TYR A 425 -18.97 16.91 19.83
CA TYR A 425 -19.17 15.46 19.88
C TYR A 425 -19.56 14.95 21.28
N ALA A 426 -20.11 15.82 22.14
CA ALA A 426 -20.59 15.46 23.49
C ALA A 426 -21.61 14.31 23.49
N GLY A 427 -22.38 14.17 22.40
CA GLY A 427 -23.38 13.12 22.21
C GLY A 427 -22.83 11.80 21.67
N SER A 428 -21.52 11.68 21.39
CA SER A 428 -20.95 10.45 20.87
C SER A 428 -21.00 9.34 21.93
N ARG A 429 -21.22 8.09 21.51
CA ARG A 429 -21.26 6.91 22.39
C ARG A 429 -19.94 6.73 23.13
N TYR A 430 -18.83 7.00 22.44
CA TYR A 430 -17.49 6.91 22.99
C TYR A 430 -17.27 7.88 24.16
N VAL A 431 -17.70 9.14 24.01
CA VAL A 431 -17.62 10.15 25.09
C VAL A 431 -18.53 9.77 26.26
N GLN A 432 -19.77 9.37 25.98
CA GLN A 432 -20.75 8.99 27.01
C GLN A 432 -20.35 7.75 27.80
N SER A 433 -19.70 6.76 27.14
CA SER A 433 -19.16 5.57 27.82
C SER A 433 -17.89 5.84 28.63
N GLY A 434 -17.34 7.05 28.56
CA GLY A 434 -16.11 7.43 29.26
C GLY A 434 -14.85 6.87 28.64
N GLY A 435 -14.92 6.38 27.39
CA GLY A 435 -13.80 5.78 26.66
C GLY A 435 -12.59 6.71 26.51
N TYR A 436 -12.81 8.03 26.49
CA TYR A 436 -11.72 9.02 26.45
C TYR A 436 -10.85 9.03 27.72
N LYS A 437 -11.32 8.47 28.85
CA LYS A 437 -10.56 8.37 30.11
C LYS A 437 -9.44 7.33 30.01
N ASP A 438 -9.66 6.29 29.21
CA ASP A 438 -8.77 5.14 29.06
C ASP A 438 -7.91 5.22 27.79
N SER A 439 -7.97 6.34 27.05
CA SER A 439 -7.17 6.52 25.86
C SER A 439 -5.68 6.60 26.20
N SER A 440 -4.82 6.15 25.29
CA SER A 440 -3.35 6.14 25.46
C SER A 440 -2.77 7.55 25.70
N PHE A 441 -3.48 8.60 25.27
CA PHE A 441 -3.15 9.98 25.56
C PHE A 441 -3.46 10.36 27.02
N SER A 442 -4.49 9.75 27.61
CA SER A 442 -4.89 9.93 29.00
C SER A 442 -3.82 9.46 29.99
N SER A 443 -3.26 8.28 29.76
CA SER A 443 -2.27 7.70 30.65
C SER A 443 -0.94 8.45 30.67
N ARG A 444 -0.55 9.11 29.57
CA ARG A 444 0.68 9.91 29.50
C ARG A 444 0.58 11.24 30.24
N GLN A 445 -0.61 11.83 30.33
CA GLN A 445 -0.79 13.12 30.99
C GLN A 445 -1.03 12.98 32.50
N SER A 446 -1.53 11.81 32.96
CA SER A 446 -1.73 11.53 34.39
C SER A 446 -0.43 11.26 35.13
N GLY A 447 0.66 10.96 34.42
CA GLY A 447 1.99 10.70 35.01
C GLY A 447 2.84 11.94 35.31
N SER A 448 2.36 13.17 34.98
CA SER A 448 3.15 14.41 35.12
C SER A 448 2.58 15.42 36.11
N GLY A 449 1.69 15.04 37.02
CA GLY A 449 1.10 15.96 38.00
C GLY A 449 1.12 15.37 39.39
N GLY A 450 2.03 15.86 40.21
CA GLY A 450 2.18 15.48 41.61
C GLY A 450 1.01 15.83 42.53
N SER A 451 0.84 14.98 43.50
CA SER A 451 0.38 15.18 44.87
C SER A 451 -0.65 16.30 45.16
N GLY A 452 -1.85 15.89 45.48
CA GLY A 452 -2.85 16.72 46.14
C GLY A 452 -4.09 15.89 46.44
N GLY A 453 -4.22 15.38 47.68
CA GLY A 453 -5.28 14.48 48.11
C GLY A 453 -6.66 15.13 48.14
N ALA A 454 -7.68 14.34 47.81
CA ALA A 454 -9.00 14.41 48.37
C ALA A 454 -9.68 13.04 48.18
N THR A 455 -9.93 12.42 49.29
CA THR A 455 -10.75 11.22 49.50
C THR A 455 -12.19 11.45 49.09
N THR A 456 -12.72 10.70 48.11
CA THR A 456 -14.14 10.34 48.11
C THR A 456 -14.28 8.97 47.44
N SER A 457 -14.97 8.12 48.13
CA SER A 457 -15.22 6.71 47.96
C SER A 457 -15.84 6.37 46.60
N ALA A 458 -15.20 5.49 45.82
CA ALA A 458 -15.78 4.82 44.66
C ALA A 458 -16.34 3.46 45.07
N PRO A 459 -17.46 3.02 44.49
CA PRO A 459 -17.94 1.66 44.71
C PRO A 459 -17.08 0.66 43.97
N ASN A 460 -16.73 -0.33 44.74
CA ASN A 460 -16.00 -1.54 44.38
C ASN A 460 -16.57 -2.21 43.12
N ARG A 461 -15.83 -2.24 42.03
CA ARG A 461 -16.05 -3.16 40.92
C ARG A 461 -14.92 -4.16 40.89
N SER A 462 -15.34 -5.40 41.07
CA SER A 462 -14.58 -6.62 41.08
C SER A 462 -13.46 -6.62 40.02
N ARG A 463 -12.26 -6.90 40.48
CA ARG A 463 -11.14 -7.31 39.65
C ARG A 463 -11.51 -8.64 38.98
N ASP A 464 -11.60 -8.68 37.68
CA ASP A 464 -11.47 -9.91 36.94
C ASP A 464 -10.00 -10.37 36.95
N PRO A 465 -9.76 -11.65 37.27
CA PRO A 465 -8.41 -12.18 37.28
C PRO A 465 -7.92 -12.46 35.88
N GLN A 466 -6.73 -11.97 35.60
CA GLN A 466 -5.77 -12.51 34.64
C GLN A 466 -6.33 -13.14 33.35
N ALA A 467 -6.46 -12.32 32.32
CA ALA A 467 -6.32 -12.80 30.97
C ALA A 467 -4.83 -12.84 30.64
N SER A 468 -4.28 -14.04 30.58
CA SER A 468 -2.99 -14.32 29.97
C SER A 468 -2.96 -13.75 28.54
N PRO A 469 -1.85 -13.22 28.07
CA PRO A 469 -1.74 -12.78 26.69
C PRO A 469 -1.87 -14.01 25.78
N ASP A 470 -2.97 -14.08 25.08
CA ASP A 470 -3.19 -15.08 24.04
C ASP A 470 -2.19 -14.81 22.91
N THR A 471 -1.20 -15.69 22.82
CA THR A 471 -0.21 -15.76 21.74
C THR A 471 -0.88 -16.39 20.52
N GLY A 472 -1.85 -15.70 19.96
CA GLY A 472 -2.49 -16.03 18.70
C GLY A 472 -2.15 -14.98 17.66
N GLY A 473 -0.96 -15.06 17.08
CA GLY A 473 -0.62 -14.35 15.86
C GLY A 473 -1.58 -14.75 14.75
N ARG A 474 -2.57 -13.94 14.47
CA ARG A 474 -3.32 -14.02 13.23
C ARG A 474 -2.97 -12.80 12.39
N ARG A 475 -2.18 -13.14 11.38
CA ARG A 475 -2.01 -12.43 10.12
C ARG A 475 -3.25 -11.63 9.79
N PHE A 476 -3.07 -10.38 9.40
CA PHE A 476 -4.01 -9.72 8.51
C PHE A 476 -4.22 -10.66 7.33
N GLY A 477 -5.41 -11.24 7.26
CA GLY A 477 -5.74 -12.27 6.32
C GLY A 477 -5.56 -11.75 4.91
N LYS A 478 -4.68 -12.39 4.18
CA LYS A 478 -5.07 -12.79 2.84
C LYS A 478 -6.34 -13.61 3.05
N SER A 479 -7.45 -13.09 2.61
CA SER A 479 -8.62 -13.93 2.36
C SER A 479 -8.19 -14.88 1.26
N ASP A 480 -8.02 -16.14 1.63
CA ASP A 480 -7.70 -17.25 0.72
C ASP A 480 -8.93 -17.71 -0.06
N ASP A 481 -9.74 -16.77 -0.56
CA ASP A 481 -10.85 -17.05 -1.46
C ASP A 481 -10.97 -15.93 -2.50
N THR A 482 -9.90 -15.71 -3.27
CA THR A 482 -10.03 -15.13 -4.58
C THR A 482 -9.38 -16.08 -5.57
N PRO A 483 -10.11 -16.54 -6.60
CA PRO A 483 -9.48 -17.26 -7.69
C PRO A 483 -8.39 -16.39 -8.27
N GLU A 484 -7.22 -16.96 -8.52
CA GLU A 484 -6.10 -16.36 -9.22
C GLU A 484 -6.55 -15.82 -10.59
N ALA A 485 -7.08 -14.63 -10.62
CA ALA A 485 -7.35 -13.93 -11.86
C ALA A 485 -7.12 -12.45 -11.60
N GLY A 486 -5.93 -12.01 -11.87
CA GLY A 486 -5.67 -10.60 -11.89
C GLY A 486 -4.32 -10.26 -11.28
N ARG A 487 -3.27 -10.40 -12.07
CA ARG A 487 -2.12 -9.53 -11.89
C ARG A 487 -2.66 -8.11 -11.97
N ARG A 488 -2.88 -7.49 -10.81
CA ARG A 488 -3.09 -6.05 -10.74
C ARG A 488 -2.03 -5.40 -11.63
N PHE A 489 -2.42 -4.37 -12.36
CA PHE A 489 -1.44 -3.43 -12.90
C PHE A 489 -0.48 -3.12 -11.76
N GLY A 490 0.71 -3.72 -11.80
CA GLY A 490 1.74 -3.43 -10.83
C GLY A 490 1.96 -1.93 -10.90
N ALA A 491 1.81 -1.23 -9.79
CA ALA A 491 2.46 0.06 -9.69
C ALA A 491 3.91 -0.18 -10.13
N PRO A 492 4.49 0.65 -11.01
CA PRO A 492 5.92 0.58 -11.28
C PRO A 492 6.58 0.59 -9.91
N GLY A 493 7.32 -0.47 -9.61
CA GLY A 493 7.88 -0.71 -8.30
C GLY A 493 8.60 0.54 -7.84
N ASN A 494 8.39 0.94 -6.58
CA ASN A 494 9.22 1.88 -5.85
C ASN A 494 10.63 1.30 -5.65
N ALA A 495 11.32 0.97 -6.74
CA ALA A 495 12.71 0.52 -6.74
C ALA A 495 13.71 1.68 -6.66
N ASP A 496 13.26 2.95 -6.73
CA ASP A 496 14.14 4.13 -6.77
C ASP A 496 14.03 5.08 -5.58
N ARG A 497 13.61 4.58 -4.40
CA ARG A 497 13.74 5.37 -3.17
C ARG A 497 14.85 4.84 -2.26
N ARG A 498 16.04 4.59 -2.83
CA ARG A 498 17.29 4.47 -2.06
C ARG A 498 18.47 4.96 -2.88
N ALA A 499 18.57 6.26 -3.03
CA ALA A 499 19.84 6.97 -3.12
C ALA A 499 19.56 8.46 -2.95
N SER A 500 19.59 8.95 -1.72
CA SER A 500 19.93 10.35 -1.51
C SER A 500 21.38 10.50 -1.96
N PRO A 501 21.69 11.36 -2.92
CA PRO A 501 23.09 11.68 -3.19
C PRO A 501 23.61 12.46 -1.97
N SER A 502 24.58 11.86 -1.29
CA SER A 502 25.48 12.54 -0.38
C SER A 502 26.04 13.78 -1.09
N ALA A 503 26.02 14.90 -0.39
CA ALA A 503 26.61 16.14 -0.83
C ALA A 503 28.08 15.94 -1.28
N PRO A 504 28.48 16.54 -2.40
CA PRO A 504 29.90 16.52 -2.79
C PRO A 504 30.72 17.39 -1.86
N PRO A 505 31.97 17.01 -1.55
CA PRO A 505 32.87 17.83 -0.77
C PRO A 505 33.23 19.11 -1.54
N SER A 506 33.15 20.21 -0.84
CA SER A 506 33.62 21.52 -1.27
C SER A 506 35.13 21.51 -1.60
N GLY A 507 35.45 21.94 -2.80
CA GLY A 507 36.80 22.41 -3.13
C GLY A 507 37.32 21.90 -4.46
N MET A 508 37.15 22.71 -5.51
CA MET A 508 38.19 23.10 -6.47
C MET A 508 37.63 24.13 -7.45
N ARG A 509 38.17 25.32 -7.28
CA ARG A 509 38.08 26.41 -8.28
C ARG A 509 38.83 25.99 -9.54
N PHE A 510 38.18 26.03 -10.69
CA PHE A 510 38.89 26.26 -11.96
C PHE A 510 38.14 27.29 -12.79
N GLY A 511 38.98 28.12 -13.40
CA GLY A 511 38.73 29.39 -13.98
C GLY A 511 37.78 29.40 -15.16
N ASN A 512 37.25 30.58 -15.35
CA ASN A 512 36.52 31.06 -16.50
C ASN A 512 37.46 31.24 -17.72
N PRO A 513 37.06 30.86 -18.92
CA PRO A 513 37.47 31.62 -20.08
C PRO A 513 36.28 32.04 -20.97
N GLY A 514 36.19 33.32 -21.18
CA GLY A 514 36.07 33.91 -22.49
C GLY A 514 34.71 33.89 -23.20
N SER A 515 34.05 35.03 -23.12
CA SER A 515 33.08 35.54 -24.06
C SER A 515 33.46 35.35 -25.53
N SER A 516 32.54 34.86 -26.36
CA SER A 516 32.45 35.28 -27.76
C SER A 516 30.99 35.18 -28.25
N ARG A 517 30.42 36.34 -28.44
CA ARG A 517 29.22 36.58 -29.29
C ARG A 517 29.60 36.36 -30.75
N PRO A 518 28.70 35.83 -31.56
CA PRO A 518 28.65 36.24 -32.96
C PRO A 518 27.39 37.09 -33.25
N SER A 519 27.67 38.08 -34.00
CA SER A 519 26.89 39.14 -34.56
C SER A 519 25.75 38.68 -35.49
N ARG A 520 24.68 39.51 -35.45
CA ARG A 520 23.59 39.60 -36.42
C ARG A 520 24.10 39.95 -37.81
N PRO A 521 23.45 39.51 -38.88
CA PRO A 521 23.33 40.30 -40.10
C PRO A 521 21.91 40.84 -40.28
N SER A 522 21.91 42.11 -40.59
CA SER A 522 20.81 42.96 -41.03
C SER A 522 20.58 42.83 -42.54
N GLY A 523 19.35 43.05 -42.96
CA GLY A 523 18.95 43.38 -44.32
C GLY A 523 18.07 42.31 -44.93
N GLY A 524 16.98 42.58 -45.57
CA GLY A 524 16.49 43.71 -46.28
C GLY A 524 15.05 43.44 -46.76
N ARG A 525 14.33 44.48 -46.95
CA ARG A 525 12.97 44.62 -47.50
C ARG A 525 12.84 43.96 -48.89
N THR A 526 11.65 43.47 -49.22
CA THR A 526 10.89 44.02 -50.37
C THR A 526 9.45 43.45 -50.44
N PHE A 527 8.60 44.33 -50.78
CA PHE A 527 7.20 44.32 -51.21
C PHE A 527 6.85 43.27 -52.30
N GLY A 528 5.63 42.76 -52.23
CA GLY A 528 5.01 42.08 -53.35
C GLY A 528 3.51 41.80 -53.11
N ARG A 529 2.69 42.64 -53.66
CA ARG A 529 1.22 42.70 -53.63
C ARG A 529 0.62 41.91 -54.78
N ARG A 530 -0.63 41.39 -54.62
CA ARG A 530 -1.63 40.90 -55.62
C ARG A 530 -1.49 39.45 -56.09
N ARG A 531 -2.54 38.66 -56.07
CA ARG A 531 -4.00 38.80 -56.28
C ARG A 531 -4.78 37.78 -55.51
#